data_1eafa2b78a208d71262fba5303d78a6b
#
_entry.id   1eafa2b78a208d71262fba5303d78a6b
#
_cell.length_a   1.000
_cell.length_b   1.000
_cell.length_c   1.000
_cell.angle_alpha   90.00
_cell.angle_beta   90.00
_cell.angle_gamma   90.00
#
_symmetry.space_group_name_H-M   'P 1'
#
loop_
_entity.id
_entity.type
_entity.pdbx_description
1 polymer ?
#
loop_
_entity_poly.entity_id
_entity_poly.type
_entity_poly.pdbx_seq_one_letter_code
_entity_poly.pdbx_strand_id
1 'polypeptide(L)'
;MDFFNLKTRLNDIYQNFPEAATKPIIAITGNFVDGETRIADRYYKSIVKAGGIPFIMPPLADKDVIINTLDRVDGLLLTGGGDVNPLWVGEEPSPSLRSINRERDEAELLTVSLAYNRNIPILGICRGIQVLASALGGTVDQDIAEAFSASHSGNNSGQTQHAMIKHSQDADRNEPTHTVKISKDTTLYSIYNTEYLAVNSMHHQAVRSGGKRFNVSAIAPDGVIEAIESNEFKPIMGVQWHPEWLEESGKNLFSWLVKSASEFSDAKKLHKNVLTFDSHCDTPMFFSENINFNHRDERILVDLHKMSDGHQDAVTMVAYLPQPKMGETFSSKVKIKNDGPFDYANIIFDKIEDIVKANNRYLSIARTAT
;
A
#
# COMPACT_ATOMS: atom_id res chain seq x y z
N MET A 1 25.10 -28.53 29.82
CA MET A 1 23.76 -28.91 29.30
C MET A 1 22.67 -27.88 29.60
N ASP A 2 22.97 -26.58 29.47
CA ASP A 2 22.00 -25.51 29.78
C ASP A 2 21.00 -25.21 28.64
N PHE A 3 21.19 -25.85 27.49
CA PHE A 3 20.33 -25.59 26.32
C PHE A 3 18.84 -25.90 26.56
N PHE A 4 18.52 -26.85 27.41
CA PHE A 4 17.14 -27.27 27.70
C PHE A 4 16.63 -26.78 29.06
N ASN A 5 17.28 -25.82 29.68
CA ASN A 5 16.84 -25.30 30.98
C ASN A 5 15.87 -24.12 30.78
N LEU A 6 14.57 -24.41 30.69
CA LEU A 6 13.50 -23.44 30.55
C LEU A 6 13.49 -22.40 31.68
N LYS A 7 13.78 -22.83 32.93
CA LYS A 7 13.80 -21.95 34.10
C LYS A 7 14.88 -20.87 33.99
N THR A 8 16.08 -21.23 33.53
CA THR A 8 17.14 -20.24 33.25
C THR A 8 16.70 -19.25 32.21
N ARG A 9 16.12 -19.70 31.09
CA ARG A 9 15.63 -18.83 30.02
C ARG A 9 14.50 -17.89 30.47
N LEU A 10 13.56 -18.36 31.27
CA LEU A 10 12.51 -17.53 31.84
C LEU A 10 13.09 -16.51 32.83
N ASN A 11 14.06 -16.91 33.66
CA ASN A 11 14.73 -15.99 34.57
C ASN A 11 15.46 -14.86 33.82
N ASP A 12 16.12 -15.16 32.68
CA ASP A 12 16.77 -14.17 31.85
C ASP A 12 15.76 -13.11 31.35
N ILE A 13 14.53 -13.52 31.00
CA ILE A 13 13.46 -12.60 30.56
C ILE A 13 13.01 -11.71 31.76
N TYR A 14 12.95 -12.25 32.99
CA TYR A 14 12.45 -11.54 34.16
C TYR A 14 13.54 -10.83 34.97
N GLN A 15 14.82 -10.86 34.54
CA GLN A 15 15.90 -10.16 35.21
C GLN A 15 15.74 -8.65 35.24
N ASN A 16 15.14 -8.10 34.20
CA ASN A 16 14.87 -6.67 34.11
C ASN A 16 13.37 -6.43 33.92
N PHE A 17 12.84 -5.41 34.61
CA PHE A 17 11.48 -4.96 34.30
C PHE A 17 11.42 -4.48 32.87
N PRO A 18 10.50 -5.00 32.04
CA PRO A 18 10.45 -4.60 30.64
C PRO A 18 10.10 -3.11 30.55
N GLU A 19 11.03 -2.31 30.06
CA GLU A 19 10.66 -0.99 29.54
C GLU A 19 9.69 -1.20 28.38
N ALA A 20 8.63 -0.40 28.33
CA ALA A 20 7.63 -0.48 27.28
C ALA A 20 8.23 -0.03 25.93
N ALA A 21 9.14 -0.79 25.39
CA ALA A 21 9.69 -0.59 24.05
C ALA A 21 8.63 -1.01 23.04
N THR A 22 7.92 -0.03 22.52
CA THR A 22 6.91 -0.24 21.47
C THR A 22 7.61 -0.38 20.12
N LYS A 23 8.03 -1.58 19.79
CA LYS A 23 8.53 -1.90 18.45
C LYS A 23 7.33 -2.00 17.48
N PRO A 24 7.47 -1.52 16.24
CA PRO A 24 6.39 -1.63 15.26
C PRO A 24 6.12 -3.09 14.88
N ILE A 25 4.85 -3.41 14.68
CA ILE A 25 4.38 -4.74 14.28
C ILE A 25 4.23 -4.75 12.76
N ILE A 26 4.93 -5.67 12.09
CA ILE A 26 4.91 -5.83 10.65
C ILE A 26 4.14 -7.10 10.28
N ALA A 27 2.99 -6.94 9.62
CA ALA A 27 2.30 -8.08 9.02
C ALA A 27 3.11 -8.63 7.85
N ILE A 28 3.24 -9.93 7.76
CA ILE A 28 3.94 -10.62 6.67
C ILE A 28 2.95 -11.57 6.01
N THR A 29 2.72 -11.43 4.71
CA THR A 29 1.85 -12.34 3.97
C THR A 29 2.54 -13.66 3.72
N GLY A 30 1.86 -14.77 4.02
CA GLY A 30 2.37 -16.11 3.80
C GLY A 30 2.08 -16.62 2.38
N ASN A 31 2.92 -17.52 1.87
CA ASN A 31 2.58 -18.33 0.71
C ASN A 31 1.58 -19.42 1.14
N PHE A 32 0.66 -19.81 0.22
CA PHE A 32 -0.32 -20.85 0.49
C PHE A 32 -0.06 -22.03 -0.43
N VAL A 33 0.31 -23.16 0.14
CA VAL A 33 0.67 -24.39 -0.58
C VAL A 33 0.11 -25.59 0.16
N ASP A 34 -0.61 -26.47 -0.53
CA ASP A 34 -1.16 -27.72 0.02
C ASP A 34 -2.03 -27.53 1.27
N GLY A 35 -2.80 -26.43 1.35
CA GLY A 35 -3.64 -26.14 2.52
C GLY A 35 -2.87 -25.54 3.72
N GLU A 36 -1.59 -25.24 3.56
CA GLU A 36 -0.74 -24.70 4.61
C GLU A 36 -0.24 -23.28 4.27
N THR A 37 -0.20 -22.42 5.27
CA THR A 37 0.52 -21.13 5.16
C THR A 37 2.00 -21.38 5.40
N ARG A 38 2.84 -21.07 4.41
CA ARG A 38 4.30 -21.23 4.45
C ARG A 38 4.99 -19.90 4.30
N ILE A 39 6.06 -19.68 5.08
CA ILE A 39 6.87 -18.48 5.01
C ILE A 39 8.35 -18.84 5.18
N ALA A 40 9.22 -18.29 4.33
CA ALA A 40 10.65 -18.46 4.50
C ALA A 40 11.13 -17.65 5.73
N ASP A 41 11.98 -18.27 6.54
CA ASP A 41 12.47 -17.71 7.80
C ASP A 41 13.24 -16.39 7.62
N ARG A 42 13.83 -16.18 6.44
CA ARG A 42 14.59 -14.96 6.12
C ARG A 42 13.72 -13.70 6.15
N TYR A 43 12.45 -13.76 5.76
CA TYR A 43 11.55 -12.60 5.84
C TYR A 43 11.36 -12.12 7.29
N TYR A 44 10.93 -13.01 8.18
CA TYR A 44 10.71 -12.60 9.58
C TYR A 44 12.00 -12.33 10.34
N LYS A 45 13.10 -13.04 10.03
CA LYS A 45 14.43 -12.75 10.59
C LYS A 45 14.94 -11.38 10.17
N SER A 46 14.69 -10.95 8.92
CA SER A 46 15.07 -9.61 8.45
C SER A 46 14.29 -8.51 9.16
N ILE A 47 12.98 -8.70 9.40
CA ILE A 47 12.19 -7.78 10.22
C ILE A 47 12.72 -7.69 11.66
N VAL A 48 13.05 -8.81 12.29
CA VAL A 48 13.63 -8.82 13.66
C VAL A 48 14.98 -8.12 13.69
N LYS A 49 15.87 -8.38 12.72
CA LYS A 49 17.16 -7.71 12.60
C LYS A 49 17.02 -6.20 12.42
N ALA A 50 15.98 -5.75 11.72
CA ALA A 50 15.65 -4.33 11.54
C ALA A 50 14.96 -3.68 12.75
N GLY A 51 14.64 -4.45 13.81
CA GLY A 51 14.05 -3.96 15.04
C GLY A 51 12.51 -4.03 15.11
N GLY A 52 11.84 -4.61 14.10
CA GLY A 52 10.40 -4.82 14.07
C GLY A 52 9.96 -6.14 14.73
N ILE A 53 8.66 -6.28 14.94
CA ILE A 53 8.00 -7.51 15.40
C ILE A 53 7.25 -8.12 14.19
N PRO A 54 7.64 -9.32 13.73
CA PRO A 54 6.93 -9.98 12.64
C PRO A 54 5.62 -10.60 13.13
N PHE A 55 4.56 -10.38 12.39
CA PHE A 55 3.25 -11.02 12.56
C PHE A 55 2.85 -11.72 11.26
N ILE A 56 2.68 -13.03 11.30
CA ILE A 56 2.32 -13.80 10.10
C ILE A 56 0.82 -13.69 9.87
N MET A 57 0.44 -13.12 8.71
CA MET A 57 -0.93 -12.99 8.28
C MET A 57 -1.32 -14.17 7.38
N PRO A 58 -2.38 -14.92 7.71
CA PRO A 58 -2.85 -16.00 6.84
C PRO A 58 -3.46 -15.43 5.55
N PRO A 59 -3.37 -16.14 4.42
CA PRO A 59 -3.97 -15.74 3.14
C PRO A 59 -5.49 -16.03 3.15
N LEU A 60 -6.24 -15.26 3.94
CA LEU A 60 -7.68 -15.39 4.11
C LEU A 60 -8.37 -14.09 3.71
N ALA A 61 -9.22 -14.16 2.68
CA ALA A 61 -9.97 -13.01 2.13
C ALA A 61 -11.23 -12.68 2.95
N ASP A 62 -11.16 -12.82 4.27
CA ASP A 62 -12.23 -12.41 5.18
C ASP A 62 -12.04 -10.95 5.60
N LYS A 63 -13.09 -10.12 5.40
CA LYS A 63 -13.05 -8.69 5.67
C LYS A 63 -12.70 -8.36 7.13
N ASP A 64 -13.26 -9.14 8.09
CA ASP A 64 -13.07 -8.85 9.50
C ASP A 64 -11.65 -9.24 9.93
N VAL A 65 -11.10 -10.32 9.38
CA VAL A 65 -9.70 -10.72 9.59
C VAL A 65 -8.75 -9.65 9.03
N ILE A 66 -8.96 -9.19 7.80
CA ILE A 66 -8.10 -8.19 7.16
C ILE A 66 -8.15 -6.86 7.92
N ILE A 67 -9.37 -6.32 8.17
CA ILE A 67 -9.54 -5.03 8.85
C ILE A 67 -8.94 -5.08 10.24
N ASN A 68 -9.27 -6.11 11.04
CA ASN A 68 -8.76 -6.23 12.41
C ASN A 68 -7.24 -6.46 12.48
N THR A 69 -6.66 -7.10 11.46
CA THR A 69 -5.20 -7.21 11.34
C THR A 69 -4.59 -5.85 11.06
N LEU A 70 -5.10 -5.11 10.05
CA LEU A 70 -4.58 -3.80 9.67
C LEU A 70 -4.69 -2.76 10.80
N ASP A 71 -5.71 -2.86 11.66
CA ASP A 71 -5.84 -1.98 12.84
C ASP A 71 -4.75 -2.21 13.89
N ARG A 72 -4.17 -3.41 13.94
CA ARG A 72 -3.19 -3.82 14.96
C ARG A 72 -1.74 -3.76 14.51
N VAL A 73 -1.50 -3.73 13.21
CA VAL A 73 -0.14 -3.68 12.65
C VAL A 73 0.26 -2.26 12.27
N ASP A 74 1.54 -2.05 12.10
CA ASP A 74 2.13 -0.76 11.78
C ASP A 74 2.80 -0.75 10.41
N GLY A 75 2.97 -1.92 9.79
CA GLY A 75 3.53 -2.07 8.44
C GLY A 75 3.14 -3.41 7.82
N LEU A 76 3.36 -3.54 6.52
CA LEU A 76 3.03 -4.73 5.73
C LEU A 76 4.22 -5.13 4.86
N LEU A 77 4.58 -6.41 4.92
CA LEU A 77 5.56 -7.05 4.03
C LEU A 77 4.84 -8.08 3.15
N LEU A 78 4.83 -7.85 1.84
CA LEU A 78 4.33 -8.80 0.84
C LEU A 78 5.50 -9.68 0.37
N THR A 79 5.36 -10.98 0.52
CA THR A 79 6.43 -11.93 0.20
C THR A 79 6.40 -12.41 -1.26
N GLY A 80 7.51 -12.98 -1.71
CA GLY A 80 7.59 -13.68 -2.99
C GLY A 80 6.68 -14.90 -3.06
N GLY A 81 6.57 -15.51 -4.24
CA GLY A 81 5.74 -16.70 -4.46
C GLY A 81 5.43 -16.97 -5.93
N GLY A 82 4.37 -17.74 -6.18
CA GLY A 82 3.84 -18.00 -7.52
C GLY A 82 3.19 -16.79 -8.17
N ASP A 83 2.64 -16.97 -9.36
CA ASP A 83 2.07 -15.88 -10.16
C ASP A 83 0.76 -15.36 -9.57
N VAL A 84 0.43 -14.11 -9.91
CA VAL A 84 -0.90 -13.54 -9.64
C VAL A 84 -1.83 -13.92 -10.80
N ASN A 85 -3.05 -14.33 -10.51
CA ASN A 85 -4.02 -14.64 -11.55
C ASN A 85 -4.37 -13.37 -12.35
N PRO A 86 -4.07 -13.30 -13.66
CA PRO A 86 -4.29 -12.13 -14.49
C PRO A 86 -5.77 -11.72 -14.62
N LEU A 87 -6.72 -12.61 -14.36
CA LEU A 87 -8.14 -12.29 -14.34
C LEU A 87 -8.52 -11.21 -13.32
N TRP A 88 -7.72 -11.04 -12.25
CA TRP A 88 -7.93 -9.95 -11.29
C TRP A 88 -7.71 -8.55 -11.87
N VAL A 89 -6.94 -8.46 -12.95
CA VAL A 89 -6.68 -7.20 -13.68
C VAL A 89 -7.36 -7.17 -15.06
N GLY A 90 -8.25 -8.13 -15.34
CA GLY A 90 -9.01 -8.21 -16.58
C GLY A 90 -8.20 -8.70 -17.79
N GLU A 91 -7.10 -9.40 -17.57
CA GLU A 91 -6.27 -10.01 -18.61
C GLU A 91 -6.50 -11.53 -18.68
N GLU A 92 -6.41 -12.10 -19.88
CA GLU A 92 -6.45 -13.54 -20.08
C GLU A 92 -5.08 -14.17 -19.76
N PRO A 93 -5.05 -15.44 -19.30
CA PRO A 93 -3.80 -16.11 -18.95
C PRO A 93 -2.93 -16.44 -20.17
N SER A 94 -1.66 -16.04 -20.13
CA SER A 94 -0.63 -16.45 -21.09
C SER A 94 -0.30 -17.95 -20.93
N PRO A 95 0.12 -18.66 -22.00
CA PRO A 95 0.62 -20.03 -21.91
C PRO A 95 1.81 -20.21 -20.96
N SER A 96 2.56 -19.14 -20.67
CA SER A 96 3.72 -19.15 -19.77
C SER A 96 3.35 -18.91 -18.30
N LEU A 97 2.06 -18.62 -17.98
CA LEU A 97 1.58 -18.46 -16.62
C LEU A 97 1.85 -19.74 -15.81
N ARG A 98 2.41 -19.57 -14.61
CA ARG A 98 2.73 -20.69 -13.72
C ARG A 98 1.65 -20.86 -12.63
N SER A 99 2.03 -21.37 -11.47
CA SER A 99 1.10 -21.63 -10.38
C SER A 99 0.47 -20.37 -9.84
N ILE A 100 -0.85 -20.30 -9.82
CA ILE A 100 -1.66 -19.25 -9.20
C ILE A 100 -2.37 -19.80 -7.96
N ASN A 101 -2.71 -18.94 -7.03
CA ASN A 101 -3.51 -19.30 -5.86
C ASN A 101 -4.56 -18.23 -5.57
N ARG A 102 -5.82 -18.57 -5.82
CA ARG A 102 -6.95 -17.65 -5.71
C ARG A 102 -7.08 -17.04 -4.30
N GLU A 103 -6.97 -17.87 -3.26
CA GLU A 103 -7.17 -17.42 -1.88
C GLU A 103 -6.10 -16.41 -1.48
N ARG A 104 -4.85 -16.69 -1.85
CA ARG A 104 -3.75 -15.77 -1.62
C ARG A 104 -3.90 -14.47 -2.41
N ASP A 105 -4.26 -14.58 -3.69
CA ASP A 105 -4.43 -13.41 -4.56
C ASP A 105 -5.50 -12.47 -3.99
N GLU A 106 -6.70 -13.00 -3.71
CA GLU A 106 -7.82 -12.23 -3.18
C GLU A 106 -7.47 -11.57 -1.84
N ALA A 107 -6.89 -12.34 -0.91
CA ALA A 107 -6.48 -11.82 0.39
C ALA A 107 -5.45 -10.70 0.29
N GLU A 108 -4.39 -10.88 -0.53
CA GLU A 108 -3.33 -9.87 -0.66
C GLU A 108 -3.80 -8.63 -1.42
N LEU A 109 -4.58 -8.77 -2.51
CA LEU A 109 -5.11 -7.64 -3.27
C LEU A 109 -6.02 -6.75 -2.42
N LEU A 110 -6.91 -7.36 -1.61
CA LEU A 110 -7.77 -6.64 -0.66
C LEU A 110 -6.94 -5.99 0.45
N THR A 111 -5.98 -6.73 1.03
CA THR A 111 -5.11 -6.21 2.09
C THR A 111 -4.30 -5.00 1.62
N VAL A 112 -3.71 -5.06 0.43
CA VAL A 112 -2.95 -3.94 -0.17
C VAL A 112 -3.85 -2.73 -0.37
N SER A 113 -5.04 -2.91 -0.96
CA SER A 113 -5.97 -1.81 -1.22
C SER A 113 -6.41 -1.11 0.08
N LEU A 114 -6.70 -1.88 1.13
CA LEU A 114 -7.09 -1.34 2.44
C LEU A 114 -5.90 -0.71 3.18
N ALA A 115 -4.71 -1.31 3.13
CA ALA A 115 -3.49 -0.75 3.72
C ALA A 115 -3.08 0.56 3.04
N TYR A 116 -3.17 0.63 1.69
CA TYR A 116 -2.94 1.84 0.92
C TYR A 116 -3.85 3.00 1.36
N ASN A 117 -5.14 2.72 1.53
CA ASN A 117 -6.13 3.71 1.98
C ASN A 117 -5.84 4.24 3.39
N ARG A 118 -5.17 3.46 4.23
CA ARG A 118 -4.82 3.79 5.63
C ARG A 118 -3.41 4.35 5.79
N ASN A 119 -2.68 4.55 4.68
CA ASN A 119 -1.27 4.97 4.68
C ASN A 119 -0.32 4.03 5.46
N ILE A 120 -0.68 2.76 5.59
CA ILE A 120 0.21 1.77 6.23
C ILE A 120 1.44 1.57 5.34
N PRO A 121 2.66 1.64 5.88
CA PRO A 121 3.89 1.35 5.15
C PRO A 121 3.90 -0.05 4.55
N ILE A 122 4.28 -0.18 3.27
CA ILE A 122 4.28 -1.47 2.57
C ILE A 122 5.62 -1.67 1.85
N LEU A 123 6.21 -2.84 2.02
CA LEU A 123 7.29 -3.35 1.18
C LEU A 123 6.82 -4.60 0.43
N GLY A 124 6.82 -4.57 -0.90
CA GLY A 124 6.54 -5.72 -1.75
C GLY A 124 7.84 -6.33 -2.30
N ILE A 125 8.01 -7.65 -2.18
CA ILE A 125 9.20 -8.39 -2.64
C ILE A 125 8.80 -9.39 -3.71
N CYS A 126 9.44 -9.36 -4.88
CA CYS A 126 9.24 -10.25 -6.02
C CYS A 126 7.75 -10.31 -6.44
N ARG A 127 7.01 -11.36 -6.12
CA ARG A 127 5.56 -11.37 -6.31
C ARG A 127 4.87 -10.18 -5.61
N GLY A 128 5.40 -9.73 -4.48
CA GLY A 128 4.84 -8.61 -3.72
C GLY A 128 4.80 -7.28 -4.48
N ILE A 129 5.78 -6.96 -5.33
CA ILE A 129 5.72 -5.77 -6.20
C ILE A 129 4.62 -5.91 -7.26
N GLN A 130 4.40 -7.14 -7.76
CA GLN A 130 3.37 -7.44 -8.76
C GLN A 130 1.97 -7.33 -8.15
N VAL A 131 1.79 -7.78 -6.91
CA VAL A 131 0.55 -7.59 -6.14
C VAL A 131 0.29 -6.11 -5.89
N LEU A 132 1.30 -5.32 -5.53
CA LEU A 132 1.17 -3.85 -5.38
C LEU A 132 0.68 -3.21 -6.68
N ALA A 133 1.32 -3.52 -7.82
CA ALA A 133 0.91 -3.01 -9.12
C ALA A 133 -0.53 -3.41 -9.45
N SER A 134 -0.85 -4.70 -9.36
CA SER A 134 -2.17 -5.25 -9.70
C SER A 134 -3.29 -4.68 -8.83
N ALA A 135 -3.09 -4.57 -7.51
CA ALA A 135 -4.10 -4.05 -6.57
C ALA A 135 -4.41 -2.57 -6.79
N LEU A 136 -3.46 -1.80 -7.33
CA LEU A 136 -3.54 -0.34 -7.38
C LEU A 136 -3.57 0.24 -8.80
N GLY A 137 -3.96 -0.60 -9.77
CA GLY A 137 -4.26 -0.17 -11.14
C GLY A 137 -3.07 -0.18 -12.10
N GLY A 138 -1.99 -0.86 -11.72
CA GLY A 138 -0.88 -1.21 -12.60
C GLY A 138 -1.12 -2.53 -13.34
N THR A 139 -0.12 -2.98 -14.09
CA THR A 139 -0.15 -4.21 -14.89
C THR A 139 1.16 -4.97 -14.78
N VAL A 140 1.11 -6.28 -15.06
CA VAL A 140 2.24 -7.21 -14.94
C VAL A 140 2.45 -7.91 -16.27
N ASP A 141 3.69 -8.03 -16.72
CA ASP A 141 4.06 -8.93 -17.80
C ASP A 141 4.06 -10.36 -17.27
N GLN A 142 3.19 -11.19 -17.83
CA GLN A 142 3.00 -12.56 -17.38
C GLN A 142 4.22 -13.44 -17.70
N ASP A 143 5.05 -13.03 -18.66
CA ASP A 143 6.38 -13.59 -18.92
C ASP A 143 7.25 -12.53 -19.60
N ILE A 144 8.42 -12.26 -19.05
CA ILE A 144 9.37 -11.26 -19.54
C ILE A 144 9.85 -11.60 -20.94
N ALA A 145 10.09 -12.89 -21.25
CA ALA A 145 10.59 -13.31 -22.57
C ALA A 145 9.53 -13.12 -23.66
N GLU A 146 8.26 -13.39 -23.36
CA GLU A 146 7.14 -13.13 -24.27
C GLU A 146 6.97 -11.61 -24.52
N ALA A 147 6.98 -10.81 -23.44
CA ALA A 147 6.85 -9.36 -23.52
C ALA A 147 8.00 -8.73 -24.32
N PHE A 148 9.22 -9.19 -24.05
CA PHE A 148 10.42 -8.76 -24.77
C PHE A 148 10.32 -9.09 -26.28
N SER A 149 9.92 -10.32 -26.62
CA SER A 149 9.76 -10.76 -28.00
C SER A 149 8.69 -9.97 -28.74
N ALA A 150 7.55 -9.68 -28.09
CA ALA A 150 6.46 -8.88 -28.66
C ALA A 150 6.89 -7.45 -28.95
N SER A 151 7.64 -6.81 -28.05
CA SER A 151 8.12 -5.42 -28.22
C SER A 151 9.20 -5.28 -29.31
N HIS A 152 9.94 -6.36 -29.64
CA HIS A 152 11.03 -6.36 -30.62
C HIS A 152 10.65 -6.96 -31.98
N SER A 153 9.40 -7.37 -32.16
CA SER A 153 8.91 -7.94 -33.43
C SER A 153 8.63 -6.90 -34.52
N GLY A 154 8.73 -5.58 -34.22
CA GLY A 154 8.57 -4.49 -35.17
C GLY A 154 9.89 -4.03 -35.76
N ASN A 155 9.94 -3.86 -37.12
CA ASN A 155 11.09 -3.32 -37.87
C ASN A 155 11.39 -1.84 -37.50
N ASN A 156 11.80 -1.55 -36.28
CA ASN A 156 12.31 -0.22 -35.89
C ASN A 156 13.84 -0.21 -35.95
N SER A 157 14.37 -0.02 -37.18
CA SER A 157 15.79 0.27 -37.42
C SER A 157 16.18 1.63 -36.85
N GLY A 158 16.60 1.69 -35.58
CA GLY A 158 17.12 2.94 -35.01
C GLY A 158 17.22 3.03 -33.49
N GLN A 159 16.68 2.08 -32.73
CA GLN A 159 16.90 2.03 -31.29
C GLN A 159 18.00 1.02 -30.96
N THR A 160 18.91 1.39 -30.08
CA THR A 160 19.87 0.45 -29.45
C THR A 160 19.07 -0.68 -28.79
N GLN A 161 19.04 -1.83 -29.44
CA GLN A 161 18.37 -3.02 -28.88
C GLN A 161 19.22 -3.50 -27.68
N HIS A 162 18.69 -3.30 -26.48
CA HIS A 162 19.23 -3.96 -25.30
C HIS A 162 18.95 -5.47 -25.42
N ALA A 163 19.95 -6.29 -25.21
CA ALA A 163 19.74 -7.75 -25.16
C ALA A 163 19.02 -8.09 -23.86
N MET A 164 18.02 -8.98 -23.95
CA MET A 164 17.37 -9.54 -22.78
C MET A 164 18.40 -10.20 -21.85
N ILE A 165 18.34 -9.92 -20.56
CA ILE A 165 19.16 -10.55 -19.55
C ILE A 165 18.41 -11.69 -18.83
N LYS A 166 19.13 -12.48 -18.05
CA LYS A 166 18.53 -13.60 -17.32
C LYS A 166 17.97 -13.17 -15.98
N HIS A 167 16.65 -13.15 -15.83
CA HIS A 167 15.93 -12.80 -14.60
C HIS A 167 15.60 -14.01 -13.71
N SER A 168 15.89 -15.23 -14.15
CA SER A 168 15.78 -16.45 -13.34
C SER A 168 17.16 -17.08 -13.24
N GLN A 169 17.93 -16.69 -12.21
CA GLN A 169 19.33 -17.09 -12.07
C GLN A 169 19.52 -18.57 -11.78
N ASP A 170 20.64 -19.12 -12.32
CA ASP A 170 21.17 -20.45 -11.96
C ASP A 170 22.39 -20.26 -11.05
N ALA A 171 22.19 -19.60 -9.92
CA ALA A 171 23.21 -19.32 -8.92
C ALA A 171 22.57 -19.39 -7.52
N ASP A 172 23.37 -19.37 -6.48
CA ASP A 172 22.88 -19.28 -5.12
C ASP A 172 22.02 -18.02 -4.94
N ARG A 173 20.97 -18.12 -4.13
CA ARG A 173 20.01 -17.01 -3.95
C ARG A 173 20.61 -15.73 -3.37
N ASN A 174 21.71 -15.84 -2.66
CA ASN A 174 22.47 -14.72 -2.11
C ASN A 174 23.51 -14.13 -3.08
N GLU A 175 23.64 -14.69 -4.28
CA GLU A 175 24.54 -14.20 -5.31
C GLU A 175 23.84 -13.15 -6.17
N PRO A 176 24.33 -11.88 -6.22
CA PRO A 176 23.84 -10.90 -7.18
C PRO A 176 24.22 -11.30 -8.62
N THR A 177 23.27 -11.27 -9.54
CA THR A 177 23.49 -11.74 -10.92
C THR A 177 23.31 -10.67 -11.99
N HIS A 178 22.66 -9.55 -11.68
CA HIS A 178 22.59 -8.40 -12.58
C HIS A 178 22.56 -7.08 -11.79
N THR A 179 22.64 -5.97 -12.50
CA THR A 179 22.52 -4.64 -11.89
C THR A 179 21.18 -4.01 -12.22
N VAL A 180 20.73 -3.13 -11.33
CA VAL A 180 19.61 -2.23 -11.58
C VAL A 180 20.09 -0.78 -11.53
N LYS A 181 19.53 0.08 -12.38
CA LYS A 181 19.75 1.52 -12.34
C LYS A 181 18.64 2.18 -11.54
N ILE A 182 19.02 2.85 -10.45
CA ILE A 182 18.09 3.55 -9.55
C ILE A 182 17.98 5.02 -9.98
N SER A 183 16.76 5.54 -10.02
CA SER A 183 16.46 6.94 -10.34
C SER A 183 16.80 7.85 -9.14
N LYS A 184 17.47 9.00 -9.39
CA LYS A 184 18.00 9.88 -8.32
C LYS A 184 16.92 10.50 -7.40
N ASP A 185 15.77 10.87 -7.95
CA ASP A 185 14.75 11.58 -7.20
C ASP A 185 13.73 10.60 -6.57
N THR A 186 14.25 9.50 -5.97
CA THR A 186 13.43 8.42 -5.42
C THR A 186 13.79 8.11 -3.98
N THR A 187 12.81 7.55 -3.25
CA THR A 187 13.05 7.01 -1.90
C THR A 187 14.07 5.89 -1.95
N LEU A 188 14.01 5.04 -2.98
CA LEU A 188 14.98 3.96 -3.17
C LEU A 188 16.40 4.48 -3.30
N TYR A 189 16.61 5.59 -4.03
CA TYR A 189 17.92 6.24 -4.10
C TYR A 189 18.37 6.76 -2.72
N SER A 190 17.47 7.36 -1.97
CA SER A 190 17.78 7.84 -0.61
C SER A 190 18.21 6.72 0.34
N ILE A 191 17.67 5.49 0.13
CA ILE A 191 18.02 4.31 0.93
C ILE A 191 19.42 3.79 0.59
N TYR A 192 19.77 3.75 -0.69
CA TYR A 192 21.03 3.12 -1.15
C TYR A 192 22.16 4.11 -1.43
N ASN A 193 21.83 5.37 -1.70
CA ASN A 193 22.76 6.44 -2.09
C ASN A 193 23.70 6.05 -3.26
N THR A 194 23.16 5.32 -4.24
CA THR A 194 23.86 4.89 -5.46
C THR A 194 22.91 4.79 -6.64
N GLU A 195 23.42 5.07 -7.85
CA GLU A 195 22.65 4.91 -9.09
C GLU A 195 22.64 3.45 -9.60
N TYR A 196 23.54 2.61 -9.13
CA TYR A 196 23.63 1.22 -9.57
C TYR A 196 23.74 0.29 -8.37
N LEU A 197 22.92 -0.74 -8.37
CA LEU A 197 22.89 -1.76 -7.34
C LEU A 197 22.94 -3.14 -8.00
N ALA A 198 23.82 -4.03 -7.53
CA ALA A 198 23.81 -5.43 -7.92
C ALA A 198 22.77 -6.19 -7.11
N VAL A 199 21.91 -6.95 -7.78
CA VAL A 199 20.78 -7.66 -7.18
C VAL A 199 20.71 -9.12 -7.65
N ASN A 200 20.08 -9.97 -6.84
CA ASN A 200 19.73 -11.34 -7.22
C ASN A 200 18.40 -11.35 -7.99
N SER A 201 18.12 -12.41 -8.73
CA SER A 201 16.98 -12.46 -9.63
C SER A 201 16.38 -13.86 -9.73
N MET A 202 15.13 -14.01 -9.33
CA MET A 202 14.42 -15.31 -9.32
C MET A 202 12.96 -15.13 -9.75
N HIS A 203 12.75 -14.51 -10.92
CA HIS A 203 11.41 -14.24 -11.45
C HIS A 203 11.37 -14.43 -12.98
N HIS A 204 10.19 -14.66 -13.51
CA HIS A 204 9.91 -14.66 -14.96
C HIS A 204 8.84 -13.65 -15.33
N GLN A 205 8.17 -13.07 -14.32
CA GLN A 205 7.22 -11.98 -14.44
C GLN A 205 7.84 -10.69 -13.93
N ALA A 206 7.33 -9.56 -14.41
CA ALA A 206 7.72 -8.23 -13.92
C ALA A 206 6.55 -7.26 -14.01
N VAL A 207 6.61 -6.16 -13.26
CA VAL A 207 5.68 -5.06 -13.45
C VAL A 207 5.89 -4.45 -14.84
N ARG A 208 4.81 -4.38 -15.65
CA ARG A 208 4.79 -3.69 -16.94
C ARG A 208 4.52 -2.19 -16.75
N SER A 209 3.65 -1.86 -15.81
CA SER A 209 3.28 -0.48 -15.48
C SER A 209 2.86 -0.36 -14.02
N GLY A 210 3.35 0.66 -13.33
CA GLY A 210 2.90 1.04 -11.99
C GLY A 210 1.53 1.75 -11.97
N GLY A 211 0.90 1.96 -13.13
CA GLY A 211 -0.35 2.70 -13.23
C GLY A 211 -0.17 4.17 -12.86
N LYS A 212 -1.22 4.76 -12.29
CA LYS A 212 -1.23 6.19 -11.90
C LYS A 212 -0.62 6.46 -10.51
N ARG A 213 -0.40 5.42 -9.70
CA ARG A 213 -0.05 5.56 -8.28
C ARG A 213 1.41 5.28 -7.96
N PHE A 214 2.17 4.79 -8.95
CA PHE A 214 3.57 4.45 -8.76
C PHE A 214 4.47 5.09 -9.80
N ASN A 215 5.63 5.54 -9.34
CA ASN A 215 6.78 5.86 -10.17
C ASN A 215 7.70 4.64 -10.24
N VAL A 216 8.36 4.47 -11.39
CA VAL A 216 9.44 3.49 -11.55
C VAL A 216 10.69 4.04 -10.88
N SER A 217 11.19 3.34 -9.86
CA SER A 217 12.37 3.76 -9.11
C SER A 217 13.65 3.00 -9.48
N ALA A 218 13.54 1.81 -10.09
CA ALA A 218 14.69 1.12 -10.66
C ALA A 218 14.33 0.29 -11.89
N ILE A 219 15.28 0.19 -12.83
CA ILE A 219 15.18 -0.62 -14.06
C ILE A 219 16.43 -1.46 -14.26
N ALA A 220 16.26 -2.66 -14.83
CA ALA A 220 17.37 -3.50 -15.30
C ALA A 220 17.94 -2.98 -16.64
N PRO A 221 19.15 -3.43 -17.08
CA PRO A 221 19.74 -3.00 -18.35
C PRO A 221 18.93 -3.28 -19.60
N ASP A 222 18.04 -4.26 -19.57
CA ASP A 222 17.12 -4.61 -20.66
C ASP A 222 15.78 -3.87 -20.59
N GLY A 223 15.59 -2.97 -19.61
CA GLY A 223 14.40 -2.15 -19.45
C GLY A 223 13.31 -2.76 -18.56
N VAL A 224 13.53 -3.95 -18.01
CA VAL A 224 12.60 -4.56 -17.05
C VAL A 224 12.49 -3.70 -15.79
N ILE A 225 11.27 -3.43 -15.35
CA ILE A 225 11.01 -2.69 -14.10
C ILE A 225 11.38 -3.57 -12.92
N GLU A 226 12.30 -3.08 -12.12
CA GLU A 226 12.84 -3.78 -10.95
C GLU A 226 12.40 -3.15 -9.61
N ALA A 227 11.94 -1.89 -9.62
CA ALA A 227 11.33 -1.29 -8.45
C ALA A 227 10.32 -0.22 -8.81
N ILE A 228 9.29 -0.11 -7.98
CA ILE A 228 8.27 0.94 -8.00
C ILE A 228 8.10 1.54 -6.60
N GLU A 229 7.77 2.82 -6.52
CA GLU A 229 7.43 3.49 -5.26
C GLU A 229 6.25 4.44 -5.45
N SER A 230 5.50 4.70 -4.37
CA SER A 230 4.32 5.58 -4.42
C SER A 230 4.70 7.00 -4.87
N ASN A 231 3.92 7.56 -5.80
CA ASN A 231 4.04 8.96 -6.22
C ASN A 231 3.18 9.92 -5.38
N GLU A 232 2.47 9.41 -4.36
CA GLU A 232 1.61 10.17 -3.45
C GLU A 232 2.26 10.38 -2.07
N PHE A 233 3.58 10.31 -1.98
CA PHE A 233 4.35 10.43 -0.72
C PHE A 233 3.98 9.42 0.37
N LYS A 234 3.34 8.30 -0.01
CA LYS A 234 3.06 7.20 0.91
C LYS A 234 4.30 6.32 1.06
N PRO A 235 4.58 5.77 2.24
CA PRO A 235 5.72 4.87 2.46
C PRO A 235 5.43 3.48 1.88
N ILE A 236 5.27 3.39 0.56
CA ILE A 236 4.94 2.17 -0.17
C ILE A 236 5.94 1.99 -1.31
N MET A 237 6.59 0.84 -1.31
CA MET A 237 7.62 0.46 -2.27
C MET A 237 7.53 -1.03 -2.59
N GLY A 238 7.87 -1.38 -3.82
CA GLY A 238 8.07 -2.77 -4.24
C GLY A 238 9.38 -2.94 -4.97
N VAL A 239 10.03 -4.07 -4.76
CA VAL A 239 11.26 -4.48 -5.47
C VAL A 239 11.06 -5.88 -6.07
N GLN A 240 11.60 -6.11 -7.27
CA GLN A 240 11.45 -7.37 -7.98
C GLN A 240 12.47 -8.42 -7.52
N TRP A 241 13.65 -7.97 -7.04
CA TRP A 241 14.65 -8.86 -6.46
C TRP A 241 14.28 -9.32 -5.04
N HIS A 242 15.12 -10.17 -4.45
CA HIS A 242 14.94 -10.78 -3.13
C HIS A 242 15.95 -10.25 -2.10
N PRO A 243 15.68 -9.07 -1.47
CA PRO A 243 16.58 -8.47 -0.49
C PRO A 243 16.79 -9.32 0.77
N GLU A 244 15.84 -10.22 1.09
CA GLU A 244 15.96 -11.11 2.25
C GLU A 244 17.10 -12.13 2.13
N TRP A 245 17.67 -12.29 0.92
CA TRP A 245 18.84 -13.12 0.66
C TRP A 245 20.15 -12.32 0.57
N LEU A 246 20.07 -11.00 0.47
CA LEU A 246 21.24 -10.10 0.32
C LEU A 246 21.56 -9.46 1.68
N GLU A 247 22.53 -10.03 2.44
CA GLU A 247 22.77 -9.66 3.84
C GLU A 247 23.09 -8.17 4.02
N GLU A 248 24.00 -7.60 3.21
CA GLU A 248 24.42 -6.21 3.35
C GLU A 248 23.47 -5.21 2.71
N SER A 249 23.15 -5.38 1.43
CA SER A 249 22.28 -4.45 0.72
C SER A 249 20.81 -4.62 1.10
N GLY A 250 20.36 -5.84 1.36
CA GLY A 250 18.99 -6.14 1.68
C GLY A 250 18.49 -5.53 2.99
N LYS A 251 19.34 -5.44 4.01
CA LYS A 251 19.01 -4.86 5.33
C LYS A 251 18.44 -3.44 5.24
N ASN A 252 18.85 -2.66 4.23
CA ASN A 252 18.45 -1.27 4.09
C ASN A 252 16.94 -1.12 3.83
N LEU A 253 16.37 -2.00 3.01
CA LEU A 253 14.92 -2.00 2.72
C LEU A 253 14.09 -2.40 3.94
N PHE A 254 14.53 -3.42 4.69
CA PHE A 254 13.84 -3.81 5.92
C PHE A 254 13.96 -2.73 6.99
N SER A 255 15.11 -2.06 7.11
CA SER A 255 15.29 -0.93 8.03
C SER A 255 14.39 0.25 7.64
N TRP A 256 14.25 0.54 6.33
CA TRP A 256 13.31 1.54 5.84
C TRP A 256 11.86 1.19 6.20
N LEU A 257 11.42 -0.05 5.96
CA LEU A 257 10.05 -0.49 6.29
C LEU A 257 9.78 -0.35 7.80
N VAL A 258 10.69 -0.85 8.64
CA VAL A 258 10.54 -0.82 10.11
C VAL A 258 10.56 0.62 10.64
N LYS A 259 11.42 1.50 10.09
CA LYS A 259 11.44 2.92 10.43
C LYS A 259 10.11 3.59 10.06
N SER A 260 9.63 3.41 8.83
CA SER A 260 8.34 3.97 8.38
C SER A 260 7.17 3.44 9.22
N ALA A 261 7.21 2.17 9.59
CA ALA A 261 6.21 1.58 10.47
C ALA A 261 6.26 2.14 11.90
N SER A 262 7.45 2.48 12.41
CA SER A 262 7.58 3.14 13.71
C SER A 262 6.97 4.55 13.67
N GLU A 263 7.25 5.32 12.63
CA GLU A 263 6.67 6.66 12.42
C GLU A 263 5.15 6.59 12.29
N PHE A 264 4.62 5.59 11.57
CA PHE A 264 3.18 5.34 11.48
C PHE A 264 2.56 4.95 12.82
N SER A 265 3.20 4.08 13.61
CA SER A 265 2.78 3.69 14.96
C SER A 265 2.70 4.90 15.90
N ASP A 266 3.69 5.78 15.84
CA ASP A 266 3.72 6.99 16.67
C ASP A 266 2.62 7.99 16.26
N ALA A 267 2.35 8.13 14.96
CA ALA A 267 1.22 8.91 14.47
C ALA A 267 -0.12 8.33 14.95
N LYS A 268 -0.32 7.01 14.88
CA LYS A 268 -1.52 6.34 15.42
C LYS A 268 -1.73 6.61 16.91
N LYS A 269 -0.65 6.54 17.71
CA LYS A 269 -0.70 6.84 19.15
C LYS A 269 -1.05 8.30 19.41
N LEU A 270 -0.47 9.22 18.62
CA LEU A 270 -0.79 10.64 18.74
C LEU A 270 -2.28 10.89 18.48
N HIS A 271 -2.80 10.39 17.34
CA HIS A 271 -4.21 10.56 17.00
C HIS A 271 -5.18 9.98 18.03
N LYS A 272 -4.81 8.90 18.72
CA LYS A 272 -5.63 8.34 19.81
C LYS A 272 -5.67 9.20 21.08
N ASN A 273 -4.72 10.12 21.26
CA ASN A 273 -4.55 10.93 22.46
C ASN A 273 -4.88 12.42 22.25
N VAL A 274 -5.21 12.83 21.05
CA VAL A 274 -5.58 14.20 20.71
C VAL A 274 -6.91 14.24 19.96
N LEU A 275 -7.68 15.31 20.13
CA LEU A 275 -8.86 15.56 19.29
C LEU A 275 -8.40 16.10 17.94
N THR A 276 -8.68 15.36 16.88
CA THR A 276 -8.41 15.79 15.50
C THR A 276 -9.61 16.54 14.94
N PHE A 277 -9.39 17.76 14.48
CA PHE A 277 -10.46 18.64 14.01
C PHE A 277 -10.08 19.28 12.67
N ASP A 278 -10.89 19.02 11.64
CA ASP A 278 -10.84 19.76 10.37
C ASP A 278 -11.80 20.96 10.44
N SER A 279 -11.22 22.14 10.39
CA SER A 279 -11.97 23.40 10.53
C SER A 279 -12.74 23.82 9.28
N HIS A 280 -12.54 23.13 8.12
CA HIS A 280 -13.19 23.50 6.86
C HIS A 280 -13.24 22.32 5.87
N CYS A 281 -14.42 21.81 5.62
CA CYS A 281 -14.63 20.71 4.67
C CYS A 281 -15.71 21.04 3.64
N ASP A 282 -15.34 21.03 2.37
CA ASP A 282 -16.19 21.32 1.22
C ASP A 282 -16.93 20.11 0.65
N THR A 283 -16.94 18.95 1.34
CA THR A 283 -17.71 17.76 0.92
C THR A 283 -19.17 18.10 0.56
N PRO A 284 -19.88 19.06 1.25
CA PRO A 284 -21.24 19.44 0.88
C PRO A 284 -21.41 19.99 -0.54
N MET A 285 -20.36 20.48 -1.19
CA MET A 285 -20.43 20.91 -2.61
C MET A 285 -20.81 19.77 -3.55
N PHE A 286 -20.56 18.52 -3.16
CA PHE A 286 -20.85 17.31 -3.93
C PHE A 286 -22.24 16.70 -3.64
N PHE A 287 -23.03 17.30 -2.74
CA PHE A 287 -24.35 16.76 -2.36
C PHE A 287 -25.38 16.74 -3.51
N SER A 288 -25.13 17.51 -4.57
CA SER A 288 -25.92 17.42 -5.82
C SER A 288 -25.59 16.18 -6.67
N GLU A 289 -24.54 15.44 -6.35
CA GLU A 289 -24.00 14.32 -7.12
C GLU A 289 -24.34 12.96 -6.49
N ASN A 290 -25.38 12.89 -5.66
CA ASN A 290 -25.83 11.68 -4.97
C ASN A 290 -24.72 10.99 -4.17
N ILE A 291 -23.93 11.76 -3.43
CA ILE A 291 -22.91 11.23 -2.50
C ILE A 291 -23.62 10.45 -1.39
N ASN A 292 -23.17 9.20 -1.18
CA ASN A 292 -23.54 8.44 -0.01
C ASN A 292 -22.37 8.50 1.01
N PHE A 293 -22.55 9.25 2.08
CA PHE A 293 -21.52 9.50 3.09
C PHE A 293 -21.09 8.22 3.84
N ASN A 294 -21.92 7.16 3.79
CA ASN A 294 -21.61 5.85 4.37
C ASN A 294 -20.71 4.99 3.49
N HIS A 295 -20.49 5.38 2.24
CA HIS A 295 -19.65 4.67 1.30
C HIS A 295 -18.36 5.45 1.07
N ARG A 296 -17.25 4.72 0.89
CA ARG A 296 -16.01 5.36 0.47
C ARG A 296 -16.17 5.85 -0.97
N ASP A 297 -16.12 7.17 -1.18
CA ASP A 297 -16.31 7.80 -2.48
C ASP A 297 -15.03 8.57 -2.89
N GLU A 298 -14.47 8.24 -4.05
CA GLU A 298 -13.21 8.85 -4.54
C GLU A 298 -13.38 10.34 -4.91
N ARG A 299 -14.61 10.82 -5.10
CA ARG A 299 -14.90 12.22 -5.49
C ARG A 299 -14.78 13.20 -4.32
N ILE A 300 -14.85 12.72 -3.08
CA ILE A 300 -14.81 13.56 -1.86
C ILE A 300 -13.63 13.16 -0.98
N LEU A 301 -13.13 14.09 -0.19
CA LEU A 301 -12.01 13.86 0.71
C LEU A 301 -12.44 13.38 2.10
N VAL A 302 -13.69 13.61 2.49
CA VAL A 302 -14.23 13.23 3.80
C VAL A 302 -15.53 12.45 3.62
N ASP A 303 -15.52 11.21 4.11
CA ASP A 303 -16.66 10.31 4.29
C ASP A 303 -16.43 9.49 5.57
N LEU A 304 -17.41 8.69 6.01
CA LEU A 304 -17.29 7.91 7.26
C LEU A 304 -16.09 6.96 7.26
N HIS A 305 -15.78 6.33 6.12
CA HIS A 305 -14.64 5.42 6.03
C HIS A 305 -13.31 6.18 6.16
N LYS A 306 -13.18 7.34 5.48
CA LYS A 306 -11.96 8.15 5.53
C LYS A 306 -11.76 8.78 6.90
N MET A 307 -12.85 9.24 7.57
CA MET A 307 -12.78 9.71 8.95
C MET A 307 -12.30 8.59 9.88
N SER A 308 -12.86 7.39 9.75
CA SER A 308 -12.45 6.23 10.55
C SER A 308 -11.01 5.81 10.27
N ASP A 309 -10.63 5.65 8.99
CA ASP A 309 -9.28 5.24 8.59
C ASP A 309 -8.20 6.26 9.00
N GLY A 310 -8.54 7.56 8.95
CA GLY A 310 -7.66 8.69 9.30
C GLY A 310 -7.72 9.10 10.77
N HIS A 311 -8.54 8.44 11.59
CA HIS A 311 -8.80 8.84 12.98
C HIS A 311 -9.17 10.31 13.13
N GLN A 312 -10.06 10.81 12.25
CA GLN A 312 -10.59 12.17 12.31
C GLN A 312 -11.84 12.22 13.19
N ASP A 313 -11.74 12.97 14.31
CA ASP A 313 -12.80 13.02 15.32
C ASP A 313 -13.89 14.04 14.99
N ALA A 314 -13.51 15.16 14.38
CA ALA A 314 -14.45 16.25 14.08
C ALA A 314 -14.13 16.95 12.75
N VAL A 315 -15.18 17.49 12.12
CA VAL A 315 -15.08 18.22 10.87
C VAL A 315 -16.15 19.31 10.81
N THR A 316 -15.79 20.51 10.34
CA THR A 316 -16.73 21.56 10.01
C THR A 316 -17.17 21.43 8.55
N MET A 317 -18.39 20.95 8.32
CA MET A 317 -19.02 20.93 7.00
C MET A 317 -19.47 22.32 6.59
N VAL A 318 -19.06 22.77 5.40
CA VAL A 318 -19.27 24.14 4.93
C VAL A 318 -20.33 24.19 3.83
N ALA A 319 -21.35 25.04 3.99
CA ALA A 319 -22.25 25.40 2.90
C ALA A 319 -21.59 26.47 2.03
N TYR A 320 -20.72 26.05 1.10
CA TYR A 320 -20.02 26.96 0.20
C TYR A 320 -21.00 27.68 -0.76
N LEU A 321 -20.93 29.00 -0.79
CA LEU A 321 -21.74 29.85 -1.66
C LEU A 321 -20.87 30.41 -2.81
N PRO A 322 -20.91 29.82 -4.00
CA PRO A 322 -20.09 30.29 -5.12
C PRO A 322 -20.49 31.69 -5.55
N GLN A 323 -19.49 32.56 -5.76
CA GLN A 323 -19.71 33.93 -6.21
C GLN A 323 -19.98 33.96 -7.73
N PRO A 324 -21.14 34.45 -8.19
CA PRO A 324 -21.42 34.63 -9.61
C PRO A 324 -20.59 35.78 -10.19
N LYS A 325 -20.14 35.63 -11.44
CA LYS A 325 -19.53 36.75 -12.18
C LYS A 325 -20.59 37.75 -12.60
N MET A 326 -20.14 38.95 -13.01
CA MET A 326 -21.05 39.97 -13.53
C MET A 326 -21.90 39.42 -14.69
N GLY A 327 -23.23 39.53 -14.58
CA GLY A 327 -24.19 38.98 -15.54
C GLY A 327 -24.62 37.53 -15.32
N GLU A 328 -24.07 36.83 -14.33
CA GLU A 328 -24.49 35.49 -13.95
C GLU A 328 -25.37 35.53 -12.70
N THR A 329 -26.23 34.54 -12.53
CA THR A 329 -27.05 34.36 -11.32
C THR A 329 -26.42 33.30 -10.41
N PHE A 330 -26.68 33.39 -9.09
CA PHE A 330 -26.23 32.36 -8.14
C PHE A 330 -26.72 30.96 -8.55
N SER A 331 -28.00 30.85 -8.92
CA SER A 331 -28.61 29.58 -9.31
C SER A 331 -28.00 28.95 -10.56
N SER A 332 -27.27 29.72 -11.39
CA SER A 332 -26.51 29.17 -12.53
C SER A 332 -25.20 28.50 -12.13
N LYS A 333 -24.73 28.71 -10.89
CA LYS A 333 -23.47 28.18 -10.37
C LYS A 333 -23.63 26.90 -9.53
N VAL A 334 -24.84 26.58 -9.13
CA VAL A 334 -25.14 25.43 -8.28
C VAL A 334 -26.10 24.48 -8.96
N LYS A 335 -25.90 23.16 -8.77
CA LYS A 335 -26.75 22.13 -9.39
C LYS A 335 -28.04 21.86 -8.60
N ILE A 336 -28.08 22.22 -7.32
CA ILE A 336 -29.28 22.03 -6.46
C ILE A 336 -30.26 23.15 -6.78
N LYS A 337 -31.52 22.80 -7.06
CA LYS A 337 -32.59 23.77 -7.26
C LYS A 337 -32.80 24.58 -5.99
N ASN A 338 -32.81 25.90 -6.10
CA ASN A 338 -32.88 26.82 -4.97
C ASN A 338 -33.51 28.17 -5.40
N ASP A 339 -34.00 28.94 -4.44
CA ASP A 339 -34.56 30.27 -4.63
C ASP A 339 -33.54 31.39 -4.29
N GLY A 340 -32.27 31.04 -4.14
CA GLY A 340 -31.17 31.97 -3.89
C GLY A 340 -30.16 31.44 -2.86
N PRO A 341 -29.12 32.24 -2.55
CA PRO A 341 -28.02 31.78 -1.66
C PRO A 341 -28.48 31.31 -0.27
N PHE A 342 -29.46 32.01 0.32
CA PHE A 342 -29.98 31.69 1.65
C PHE A 342 -30.71 30.31 1.62
N ASP A 343 -31.58 30.12 0.65
CA ASP A 343 -32.31 28.87 0.48
C ASP A 343 -31.34 27.70 0.19
N TYR A 344 -30.36 27.92 -0.69
CA TYR A 344 -29.33 26.91 -0.96
C TYR A 344 -28.55 26.51 0.30
N ALA A 345 -28.15 27.49 1.14
CA ALA A 345 -27.42 27.19 2.39
C ALA A 345 -28.27 26.33 3.34
N ASN A 346 -29.57 26.64 3.48
CA ASN A 346 -30.48 25.85 4.31
C ASN A 346 -30.65 24.42 3.75
N ILE A 347 -30.79 24.26 2.43
CA ILE A 347 -30.83 22.91 1.81
C ILE A 347 -29.57 22.12 2.13
N ILE A 348 -28.38 22.74 2.13
CA ILE A 348 -27.14 22.06 2.49
C ILE A 348 -27.13 21.68 3.97
N PHE A 349 -27.55 22.56 4.87
CA PHE A 349 -27.64 22.25 6.31
C PHE A 349 -28.64 21.12 6.60
N ASP A 350 -29.82 21.12 5.95
CA ASP A 350 -30.78 20.04 6.07
C ASP A 350 -30.19 18.69 5.62
N LYS A 351 -29.44 18.68 4.52
CA LYS A 351 -28.73 17.48 4.05
C LYS A 351 -27.67 16.98 5.03
N ILE A 352 -26.91 17.90 5.67
CA ILE A 352 -25.94 17.54 6.73
C ILE A 352 -26.69 16.90 7.91
N GLU A 353 -27.81 17.50 8.35
CA GLU A 353 -28.63 16.93 9.42
C GLU A 353 -29.18 15.55 9.07
N ASP A 354 -29.63 15.35 7.83
CA ASP A 354 -30.12 14.05 7.36
C ASP A 354 -29.02 12.99 7.34
N ILE A 355 -27.80 13.34 6.91
CA ILE A 355 -26.62 12.47 6.98
C ILE A 355 -26.34 12.06 8.42
N VAL A 356 -26.35 13.01 9.35
CA VAL A 356 -26.09 12.73 10.77
C VAL A 356 -27.21 11.86 11.37
N LYS A 357 -28.48 12.15 11.06
CA LYS A 357 -29.61 11.32 11.50
C LYS A 357 -29.50 9.88 10.99
N ALA A 358 -29.17 9.70 9.70
CA ALA A 358 -28.97 8.38 9.11
C ALA A 358 -27.80 7.62 9.74
N ASN A 359 -26.84 8.32 10.31
CA ASN A 359 -25.59 7.80 10.89
C ASN A 359 -25.44 8.10 12.38
N ASN A 360 -26.54 8.26 13.12
CA ASN A 360 -26.57 8.68 14.52
C ASN A 360 -25.80 7.78 15.49
N ARG A 361 -25.46 6.57 15.07
CA ARG A 361 -24.59 5.65 15.81
C ARG A 361 -23.12 6.10 15.80
N TYR A 362 -22.70 6.85 14.78
CA TYR A 362 -21.32 7.22 14.54
C TYR A 362 -21.09 8.72 14.52
N LEU A 363 -22.12 9.50 14.18
CA LEU A 363 -22.05 10.95 14.02
C LEU A 363 -23.01 11.66 14.95
N SER A 364 -22.60 12.85 15.39
CA SER A 364 -23.45 13.83 16.08
C SER A 364 -23.09 15.25 15.64
N ILE A 365 -24.01 16.19 15.79
CA ILE A 365 -23.75 17.61 15.55
C ILE A 365 -23.39 18.28 16.87
N ALA A 366 -22.21 18.86 16.96
CA ALA A 366 -21.85 19.73 18.08
C ALA A 366 -22.57 21.08 17.94
N ARG A 367 -23.51 21.36 18.84
CA ARG A 367 -24.29 22.61 18.85
C ARG A 367 -23.87 23.58 19.95
N THR A 368 -23.11 23.09 20.91
CA THR A 368 -22.62 23.87 22.07
C THR A 368 -21.20 23.43 22.39
N ALA A 369 -20.47 24.28 23.10
CA ALA A 369 -19.12 24.00 23.59
C ALA A 369 -19.09 23.05 24.82
N THR A 370 -20.24 22.61 25.29
CA THR A 370 -20.40 21.74 26.46
C THR A 370 -20.96 20.38 26.07
#